data_3ba1f351398a008f0e7a40adb8cd53ab
#
_entry.id   3ba1f351398a008f0e7a40adb8cd53ab
#
_cell.length_a   1.000
_cell.length_b   1.000
_cell.length_c   1.000
_cell.angle_alpha   90.00
_cell.angle_beta   90.00
_cell.angle_gamma   90.00
#
_symmetry.space_group_name_H-M   'P 1'
#
loop_
_entity.id
_entity.type
_entity.pdbx_description
1 polymer ?
#
loop_
_entity_poly.entity_id
_entity_poly.type
_entity_poly.pdbx_seq_one_letter_code
_entity_poly.pdbx_strand_id
1 'polypeptide(L)'
;YGLMLNEDGMVYDDGVTTRLDENHYIMTTTTGGAATVLGKLEDYLQTEWPELDVYLTSVTDHFATISVCGPNSKKIVKKVIPDLDLSDEEFPHMSFKNAKIDNIKCRVMRISFTGEQSYEINIQANFGKSVWEKCMEAGKEFNITPYGTETMHLLRAEKGFIIVGQDTDATLTPIDLQMDWIAVSYTHLTLPTRLL
;
A
#
# COMPACT_ATOMS: atom_id res chain seq x y z
N TYR A 1 -3.48 5.76 -3.31
CA TYR A 1 -2.18 5.52 -3.95
C TYR A 1 -1.61 6.82 -4.49
N GLY A 2 -0.31 7.00 -4.37
CA GLY A 2 0.37 8.20 -4.85
C GLY A 2 1.82 7.92 -5.23
N LEU A 3 2.36 8.82 -6.04
CA LEU A 3 3.76 8.83 -6.41
C LEU A 3 4.51 9.83 -5.53
N MET A 4 5.75 9.53 -5.22
CA MET A 4 6.67 10.42 -4.53
C MET A 4 7.66 10.96 -5.53
N LEU A 5 7.69 12.30 -5.65
CA LEU A 5 8.51 13.00 -6.63
C LEU A 5 9.64 13.74 -5.93
N ASN A 6 10.79 13.80 -6.60
CA ASN A 6 11.86 14.70 -6.21
C ASN A 6 11.57 16.13 -6.71
N GLU A 7 12.46 17.07 -6.44
CA GLU A 7 12.32 18.49 -6.80
C GLU A 7 12.29 18.73 -8.32
N ASP A 8 12.83 17.81 -9.11
CA ASP A 8 12.80 17.86 -10.57
C ASP A 8 11.54 17.22 -11.16
N GLY A 9 10.62 16.73 -10.31
CA GLY A 9 9.39 16.06 -10.72
C GLY A 9 9.57 14.59 -11.13
N MET A 10 10.73 14.00 -10.85
CA MET A 10 11.01 12.61 -11.15
C MET A 10 10.50 11.69 -10.05
N VAL A 11 9.95 10.54 -10.43
CA VAL A 11 9.43 9.54 -9.50
C VAL A 11 10.58 8.81 -8.82
N TYR A 12 10.64 8.86 -7.48
CA TYR A 12 11.64 8.15 -6.71
C TYR A 12 11.05 7.04 -5.81
N ASP A 13 9.76 7.10 -5.48
CA ASP A 13 9.04 6.04 -4.78
C ASP A 13 7.53 6.16 -5.05
N ASP A 14 6.77 5.16 -4.60
CA ASP A 14 5.32 5.13 -4.65
C ASP A 14 4.75 4.42 -3.42
N GLY A 15 3.46 4.50 -3.23
CA GLY A 15 2.81 3.77 -2.15
C GLY A 15 1.38 4.19 -1.87
N VAL A 16 0.84 3.65 -0.79
CA VAL A 16 -0.52 3.94 -0.34
C VAL A 16 -0.47 4.66 0.99
N THR A 17 -1.08 5.84 1.03
CA THR A 17 -1.30 6.57 2.28
C THR A 17 -2.71 6.35 2.75
N THR A 18 -2.85 5.79 3.94
CA THR A 18 -4.14 5.48 4.56
C THR A 18 -4.38 6.40 5.74
N ARG A 19 -5.50 7.13 5.72
CA ARG A 19 -5.94 7.95 6.84
C ARG A 19 -6.65 7.07 7.85
N LEU A 20 -6.02 6.83 9.00
CA LEU A 20 -6.56 5.96 10.05
C LEU A 20 -7.53 6.69 10.96
N ASP A 21 -7.31 7.99 11.16
CA ASP A 21 -8.12 8.89 11.97
C ASP A 21 -7.91 10.33 11.48
N GLU A 22 -8.55 11.31 12.08
CA GLU A 22 -8.50 12.72 11.70
C GLU A 22 -7.04 13.21 11.49
N ASN A 23 -6.16 12.88 12.42
CA ASN A 23 -4.75 13.29 12.42
C ASN A 23 -3.78 12.10 12.50
N HIS A 24 -4.21 10.93 12.05
CA HIS A 24 -3.38 9.73 12.10
C HIS A 24 -3.36 9.02 10.75
N TYR A 25 -2.17 8.85 10.20
CA TYR A 25 -1.95 8.26 8.88
C TYR A 25 -0.94 7.11 8.97
N ILE A 26 -1.05 6.17 8.07
CA ILE A 26 -0.01 5.20 7.77
C ILE A 26 0.31 5.27 6.29
N MET A 27 1.58 5.35 5.96
CA MET A 27 2.08 5.35 4.60
C MET A 27 2.87 4.07 4.36
N THR A 28 2.62 3.42 3.25
CA THR A 28 3.44 2.34 2.74
C THR A 28 4.27 2.85 1.56
N THR A 29 5.45 2.30 1.38
CA THR A 29 6.39 2.62 0.31
C THR A 29 6.94 1.34 -0.29
N THR A 30 7.81 1.41 -1.28
CA THR A 30 8.63 0.24 -1.62
C THR A 30 9.45 -0.16 -0.40
N THR A 31 9.68 -1.47 -0.22
CA THR A 31 10.45 -1.98 0.94
C THR A 31 11.85 -1.39 0.98
N GLY A 32 12.52 -1.34 -0.15
CA GLY A 32 13.88 -0.78 -0.25
C GLY A 32 13.94 0.74 -0.10
N GLY A 33 12.85 1.46 -0.39
CA GLY A 33 12.76 2.92 -0.32
C GLY A 33 12.35 3.46 1.04
N ALA A 34 11.80 2.63 1.94
CA ALA A 34 11.17 3.08 3.17
C ALA A 34 12.04 4.01 4.04
N ALA A 35 13.32 3.68 4.21
CA ALA A 35 14.25 4.51 4.99
C ALA A 35 14.56 5.83 4.28
N THR A 36 14.68 5.83 2.96
CA THR A 36 14.93 7.03 2.16
C THR A 36 13.74 7.99 2.21
N VAL A 37 12.53 7.45 2.06
CA VAL A 37 11.29 8.24 2.15
C VAL A 37 11.15 8.85 3.53
N LEU A 38 11.36 8.06 4.61
CA LEU A 38 11.28 8.57 5.97
C LEU A 38 12.30 9.69 6.20
N GLY A 39 13.57 9.47 5.82
CA GLY A 39 14.62 10.48 5.98
C GLY A 39 14.32 11.77 5.21
N LYS A 40 13.73 11.67 4.01
CA LYS A 40 13.33 12.86 3.24
C LYS A 40 12.18 13.62 3.91
N LEU A 41 11.19 12.91 4.45
CA LEU A 41 10.08 13.54 5.19
C LEU A 41 10.58 14.21 6.49
N GLU A 42 11.51 13.58 7.20
CA GLU A 42 12.15 14.16 8.39
C GLU A 42 12.97 15.41 8.03
N ASP A 43 13.68 15.40 6.91
CA ASP A 43 14.42 16.56 6.42
C ASP A 43 13.47 17.72 6.10
N TYR A 44 12.38 17.47 5.36
CA TYR A 44 11.36 18.48 5.06
C TYR A 44 10.73 19.08 6.31
N LEU A 45 10.43 18.28 7.34
CA LEU A 45 9.89 18.79 8.58
C LEU A 45 10.89 19.68 9.33
N GLN A 46 12.19 19.50 9.14
CA GLN A 46 13.21 20.29 9.80
C GLN A 46 13.62 21.52 9.00
N THR A 47 13.51 21.49 7.70
CA THR A 47 14.04 22.54 6.82
C THR A 47 12.96 23.36 6.13
N GLU A 48 11.96 22.70 5.54
CA GLU A 48 10.95 23.37 4.71
C GLU A 48 9.67 23.69 5.48
N TRP A 49 9.28 22.83 6.43
CA TRP A 49 8.01 22.95 7.17
C TRP A 49 8.18 22.82 8.69
N PRO A 50 9.13 23.56 9.32
CA PRO A 50 9.40 23.42 10.74
C PRO A 50 8.25 23.87 11.65
N GLU A 51 7.25 24.57 11.09
CA GLU A 51 6.04 25.00 11.82
C GLU A 51 4.98 23.90 11.92
N LEU A 52 5.13 22.78 11.22
CA LEU A 52 4.15 21.70 11.26
C LEU A 52 4.36 20.84 12.51
N ASP A 53 3.30 20.65 13.27
CA ASP A 53 3.27 19.72 14.42
C ASP A 53 2.98 18.30 13.92
N VAL A 54 3.98 17.66 13.32
CA VAL A 54 3.90 16.30 12.73
C VAL A 54 4.99 15.42 13.31
N TYR A 55 4.61 14.20 13.69
CA TYR A 55 5.51 13.17 14.19
C TYR A 55 5.59 12.02 13.20
N LEU A 56 6.79 11.61 12.85
CA LEU A 56 7.07 10.48 11.97
C LEU A 56 7.68 9.34 12.76
N THR A 57 7.26 8.11 12.45
CA THR A 57 7.81 6.92 13.08
C THR A 57 7.77 5.75 12.11
N SER A 58 8.90 5.07 11.92
CA SER A 58 8.92 3.82 11.15
C SER A 58 8.22 2.72 11.92
N VAL A 59 7.31 2.03 11.25
CA VAL A 59 6.61 0.85 11.76
C VAL A 59 6.81 -0.38 10.86
N THR A 60 7.81 -0.35 9.99
CA THR A 60 8.09 -1.37 8.98
C THR A 60 8.16 -2.78 9.59
N ASP A 61 8.86 -2.94 10.70
CA ASP A 61 9.04 -4.24 11.35
C ASP A 61 7.95 -4.57 12.40
N HIS A 62 7.01 -3.66 12.62
CA HIS A 62 5.95 -3.87 13.62
C HIS A 62 4.79 -4.73 13.09
N PHE A 63 4.64 -4.79 11.77
CA PHE A 63 3.54 -5.50 11.12
C PHE A 63 4.04 -6.60 10.19
N ALA A 64 3.33 -7.72 10.21
CA ALA A 64 3.32 -8.66 9.10
C ALA A 64 2.12 -8.31 8.20
N THR A 65 2.35 -8.23 6.90
CA THR A 65 1.31 -8.01 5.90
C THR A 65 1.10 -9.27 5.09
N ILE A 66 -0.13 -9.81 5.13
CA ILE A 66 -0.50 -11.00 4.38
C ILE A 66 -1.50 -10.59 3.30
N SER A 67 -1.08 -10.73 2.05
CA SER A 67 -1.93 -10.46 0.89
C SER A 67 -2.69 -11.73 0.49
N VAL A 68 -4.02 -11.64 0.48
CA VAL A 68 -4.92 -12.69 -0.01
C VAL A 68 -5.59 -12.16 -1.27
N CYS A 69 -5.19 -12.66 -2.43
CA CYS A 69 -5.64 -12.15 -3.72
C CYS A 69 -6.33 -13.22 -4.58
N GLY A 70 -7.07 -12.76 -5.57
CA GLY A 70 -7.80 -13.58 -6.53
C GLY A 70 -9.31 -13.65 -6.27
N PRO A 71 -10.06 -14.31 -7.14
CA PRO A 71 -11.53 -14.28 -7.16
C PRO A 71 -12.19 -14.87 -5.91
N ASN A 72 -11.49 -15.71 -5.16
CA ASN A 72 -11.98 -16.30 -3.92
C ASN A 72 -11.44 -15.60 -2.66
N SER A 73 -10.64 -14.54 -2.78
CA SER A 73 -10.05 -13.81 -1.65
C SER A 73 -11.08 -13.35 -0.63
N LYS A 74 -12.19 -12.79 -1.08
CA LYS A 74 -13.32 -12.36 -0.24
C LYS A 74 -13.87 -13.49 0.62
N LYS A 75 -14.02 -14.69 0.04
CA LYS A 75 -14.52 -15.88 0.75
C LYS A 75 -13.55 -16.35 1.82
N ILE A 76 -12.26 -16.35 1.50
CA ILE A 76 -11.19 -16.74 2.42
C ILE A 76 -11.10 -15.76 3.58
N VAL A 77 -11.03 -14.46 3.29
CA VAL A 77 -10.99 -13.42 4.33
C VAL A 77 -12.22 -13.48 5.23
N LYS A 78 -13.42 -13.74 4.66
CA LYS A 78 -14.65 -13.90 5.47
C LYS A 78 -14.58 -15.09 6.41
N LYS A 79 -13.89 -16.17 6.06
CA LYS A 79 -13.67 -17.32 6.96
C LYS A 79 -12.68 -17.00 8.08
N VAL A 80 -11.61 -16.25 7.76
CA VAL A 80 -10.59 -15.88 8.74
C VAL A 80 -11.10 -14.81 9.69
N ILE A 81 -11.94 -13.91 9.21
CA ILE A 81 -12.51 -12.77 9.95
C ILE A 81 -14.04 -12.75 9.76
N PRO A 82 -14.77 -13.64 10.45
CA PRO A 82 -16.22 -13.80 10.22
C PRO A 82 -17.06 -12.54 10.49
N ASP A 83 -16.64 -11.70 11.42
CA ASP A 83 -17.35 -10.49 11.82
C ASP A 83 -17.12 -9.31 10.86
N LEU A 84 -16.19 -9.42 9.91
CA LEU A 84 -15.88 -8.36 8.97
C LEU A 84 -16.95 -8.32 7.85
N ASP A 85 -17.58 -7.18 7.68
CA ASP A 85 -18.42 -6.93 6.51
C ASP A 85 -17.53 -6.61 5.31
N LEU A 86 -17.61 -7.47 4.31
CA LEU A 86 -16.85 -7.40 3.07
C LEU A 86 -17.75 -7.02 1.87
N SER A 87 -18.97 -6.51 2.11
CA SER A 87 -19.80 -5.97 1.04
C SER A 87 -19.10 -4.79 0.37
N ASP A 88 -19.41 -4.53 -0.90
CA ASP A 88 -18.74 -3.47 -1.66
C ASP A 88 -19.17 -2.09 -1.18
N GLU A 89 -20.36 -2.00 -0.60
CA GLU A 89 -20.93 -0.79 0.02
C GLU A 89 -20.17 -0.42 1.29
N GLU A 90 -19.95 -1.40 2.17
CA GLU A 90 -19.32 -1.18 3.47
C GLU A 90 -17.80 -1.22 3.43
N PHE A 91 -17.21 -1.90 2.45
CA PHE A 91 -15.79 -2.04 2.31
C PHE A 91 -15.36 -1.83 0.84
N PRO A 92 -15.46 -0.60 0.32
CA PRO A 92 -15.10 -0.29 -1.05
C PRO A 92 -13.59 -0.46 -1.32
N HIS A 93 -13.23 -0.52 -2.59
CA HIS A 93 -11.82 -0.53 -3.01
C HIS A 93 -11.10 0.74 -2.49
N MET A 94 -9.83 0.62 -2.16
CA MET A 94 -8.99 1.68 -1.56
C MET A 94 -9.49 2.16 -0.19
N SER A 95 -10.10 1.28 0.57
CA SER A 95 -10.47 1.52 1.97
C SER A 95 -9.83 0.52 2.92
N PHE A 96 -9.96 0.76 4.22
CA PHE A 96 -9.53 -0.17 5.25
C PHE A 96 -10.59 -0.35 6.33
N LYS A 97 -10.52 -1.47 7.03
CA LYS A 97 -11.29 -1.71 8.25
C LYS A 97 -10.41 -2.29 9.35
N ASN A 98 -10.65 -1.86 10.58
CA ASN A 98 -10.08 -2.52 11.75
C ASN A 98 -10.90 -3.75 12.08
N ALA A 99 -10.22 -4.85 12.38
CA ALA A 99 -10.84 -6.14 12.68
C ALA A 99 -10.06 -6.87 13.77
N LYS A 100 -10.48 -8.10 14.06
CA LYS A 100 -9.76 -9.00 14.97
C LYS A 100 -9.70 -10.40 14.40
N ILE A 101 -8.56 -11.06 14.60
CA ILE A 101 -8.36 -12.48 14.37
C ILE A 101 -8.01 -13.09 15.71
N ASP A 102 -8.87 -14.01 16.27
CA ASP A 102 -8.70 -14.59 17.62
C ASP A 102 -8.42 -13.54 18.71
N ASN A 103 -9.16 -12.47 18.76
CA ASN A 103 -8.97 -11.33 19.65
C ASN A 103 -7.73 -10.45 19.40
N ILE A 104 -6.87 -10.78 18.44
CA ILE A 104 -5.72 -9.96 18.06
C ILE A 104 -6.19 -8.91 17.06
N LYS A 105 -5.94 -7.64 17.39
CA LYS A 105 -6.29 -6.53 16.50
C LYS A 105 -5.49 -6.61 15.20
N CYS A 106 -6.16 -6.44 14.10
CA CYS A 106 -5.55 -6.32 12.77
C CYS A 106 -6.25 -5.20 11.98
N ARG A 107 -5.60 -4.79 10.91
CA ARG A 107 -6.16 -3.89 9.90
C ARG A 107 -6.24 -4.66 8.60
N VAL A 108 -7.37 -4.58 7.94
CA VAL A 108 -7.58 -5.16 6.62
C VAL A 108 -7.73 -4.02 5.64
N MET A 109 -6.88 -3.99 4.61
CA MET A 109 -6.93 -3.02 3.54
C MET A 109 -7.44 -3.70 2.27
N ARG A 110 -8.40 -3.08 1.58
CA ARG A 110 -8.88 -3.56 0.28
C ARG A 110 -8.09 -2.88 -0.84
N ILE A 111 -6.87 -3.29 -0.98
CA ILE A 111 -5.91 -2.81 -1.98
C ILE A 111 -5.31 -4.00 -2.73
N SER A 112 -4.77 -3.77 -3.92
CA SER A 112 -4.21 -4.82 -4.75
C SER A 112 -2.98 -4.35 -5.50
N PHE A 113 -1.91 -5.12 -5.41
CA PHE A 113 -0.75 -4.96 -6.26
C PHE A 113 -0.78 -5.91 -7.47
N THR A 114 -1.39 -7.08 -7.32
CA THR A 114 -1.54 -8.04 -8.42
C THR A 114 -2.63 -7.66 -9.44
N GLY A 115 -3.44 -6.65 -9.12
CA GLY A 115 -4.57 -6.24 -9.94
C GLY A 115 -5.82 -7.12 -9.81
N GLU A 116 -5.74 -8.23 -9.07
CA GLU A 116 -6.88 -9.06 -8.69
C GLU A 116 -7.60 -8.48 -7.48
N GLN A 117 -8.83 -8.96 -7.19
CA GLN A 117 -9.46 -8.65 -5.91
C GLN A 117 -8.55 -9.11 -4.79
N SER A 118 -8.16 -8.19 -3.90
CA SER A 118 -7.17 -8.47 -2.89
C SER A 118 -7.49 -7.77 -1.57
N TYR A 119 -7.03 -8.41 -0.50
CA TYR A 119 -7.08 -7.89 0.86
C TYR A 119 -5.71 -8.06 1.50
N GLU A 120 -5.17 -6.99 2.04
CA GLU A 120 -3.95 -7.02 2.84
C GLU A 120 -4.28 -6.98 4.31
N ILE A 121 -3.92 -8.05 5.02
CA ILE A 121 -4.14 -8.19 6.46
C ILE A 121 -2.86 -7.75 7.16
N ASN A 122 -2.91 -6.60 7.81
CA ASN A 122 -1.82 -6.05 8.61
C ASN A 122 -2.02 -6.44 10.07
N ILE A 123 -1.15 -7.27 10.60
CA ILE A 123 -1.19 -7.74 11.98
C ILE A 123 0.18 -7.57 12.65
N GLN A 124 0.24 -7.48 13.98
CA GLN A 124 1.52 -7.44 14.68
C GLN A 124 2.44 -8.58 14.20
N ALA A 125 3.71 -8.27 13.95
CA ALA A 125 4.64 -9.15 13.25
C ALA A 125 4.76 -10.55 13.86
N ASN A 126 4.72 -10.65 15.19
CA ASN A 126 4.80 -11.94 15.92
C ASN A 126 3.62 -12.89 15.67
N PHE A 127 2.48 -12.39 15.13
CA PHE A 127 1.31 -13.20 14.79
C PHE A 127 1.23 -13.53 13.29
N GLY A 128 2.15 -13.03 12.47
CA GLY A 128 2.12 -13.19 11.02
C GLY A 128 2.03 -14.65 10.58
N LYS A 129 2.86 -15.53 11.17
CA LYS A 129 2.85 -16.97 10.86
C LYS A 129 1.48 -17.61 11.15
N SER A 130 0.89 -17.34 12.32
CA SER A 130 -0.40 -17.93 12.68
C SER A 130 -1.54 -17.49 11.78
N VAL A 131 -1.51 -16.22 11.34
CA VAL A 131 -2.53 -15.70 10.40
C VAL A 131 -2.32 -16.27 9.00
N TRP A 132 -1.08 -16.40 8.55
CA TRP A 132 -0.77 -17.12 7.31
C TRP A 132 -1.34 -18.52 7.30
N GLU A 133 -1.07 -19.31 8.36
CA GLU A 133 -1.58 -20.68 8.49
C GLU A 133 -3.11 -20.74 8.50
N LYS A 134 -3.78 -19.76 9.13
CA LYS A 134 -5.24 -19.63 9.09
C LYS A 134 -5.76 -19.34 7.70
N CYS A 135 -5.12 -18.43 6.95
CA CYS A 135 -5.49 -18.15 5.57
C CYS A 135 -5.33 -19.40 4.69
N MET A 136 -4.22 -20.12 4.84
CA MET A 136 -3.97 -21.35 4.10
C MET A 136 -5.01 -22.45 4.43
N GLU A 137 -5.38 -22.62 5.70
CA GLU A 137 -6.41 -23.57 6.11
C GLU A 137 -7.79 -23.17 5.56
N ALA A 138 -8.18 -21.91 5.73
CA ALA A 138 -9.46 -21.39 5.25
C ALA A 138 -9.60 -21.48 3.72
N GLY A 139 -8.47 -21.41 3.02
CA GLY A 139 -8.41 -21.42 1.56
C GLY A 139 -8.33 -22.80 0.92
N LYS A 140 -8.14 -23.89 1.68
CA LYS A 140 -7.98 -25.25 1.12
C LYS A 140 -9.09 -25.64 0.15
N GLU A 141 -10.33 -25.39 0.49
CA GLU A 141 -11.48 -25.72 -0.37
C GLU A 141 -11.53 -24.89 -1.65
N PHE A 142 -10.80 -23.77 -1.71
CA PHE A 142 -10.70 -22.87 -2.86
C PHE A 142 -9.40 -23.06 -3.63
N ASN A 143 -8.62 -24.09 -3.30
CA ASN A 143 -7.30 -24.38 -3.88
C ASN A 143 -6.31 -23.19 -3.72
N ILE A 144 -6.31 -22.57 -2.53
CA ILE A 144 -5.35 -21.51 -2.23
C ILE A 144 -3.93 -21.99 -2.45
N THR A 145 -3.13 -21.18 -3.10
CA THR A 145 -1.73 -21.51 -3.41
C THR A 145 -0.84 -20.34 -2.98
N PRO A 146 0.23 -20.58 -2.21
CA PRO A 146 1.24 -19.56 -1.99
C PRO A 146 1.86 -19.15 -3.32
N TYR A 147 2.06 -17.85 -3.51
CA TYR A 147 2.78 -17.34 -4.68
C TYR A 147 3.98 -16.51 -4.24
N GLY A 148 5.05 -16.56 -5.03
CA GLY A 148 6.27 -15.82 -4.79
C GLY A 148 6.31 -14.49 -5.54
N THR A 149 7.41 -13.77 -5.38
CA THR A 149 7.63 -12.45 -6.00
C THR A 149 7.58 -12.48 -7.52
N GLU A 150 8.09 -13.53 -8.17
CA GLU A 150 8.03 -13.66 -9.63
C GLU A 150 6.59 -13.69 -10.16
N THR A 151 5.71 -14.44 -9.49
CA THR A 151 4.28 -14.48 -9.85
C THR A 151 3.64 -13.10 -9.62
N MET A 152 3.98 -12.44 -8.54
CA MET A 152 3.51 -11.08 -8.25
C MET A 152 3.96 -10.10 -9.34
N HIS A 153 5.22 -10.19 -9.79
CA HIS A 153 5.75 -9.35 -10.86
C HIS A 153 5.04 -9.59 -12.20
N LEU A 154 4.69 -10.83 -12.49
CA LEU A 154 3.91 -11.15 -13.69
C LEU A 154 2.50 -10.56 -13.62
N LEU A 155 1.77 -10.83 -12.53
CA LEU A 155 0.38 -10.39 -12.38
C LEU A 155 0.25 -8.86 -12.39
N ARG A 156 1.15 -8.14 -11.71
CA ARG A 156 1.14 -6.67 -11.71
C ARG A 156 1.41 -6.11 -13.12
N ALA A 157 2.33 -6.76 -13.88
CA ALA A 157 2.66 -6.34 -15.24
C ALA A 157 1.49 -6.54 -16.20
N GLU A 158 0.72 -7.62 -16.07
CA GLU A 158 -0.51 -7.85 -16.83
C GLU A 158 -1.55 -6.75 -16.60
N LYS A 159 -1.52 -6.08 -15.43
CA LYS A 159 -2.39 -4.94 -15.11
C LYS A 159 -1.79 -3.58 -15.49
N GLY A 160 -0.53 -3.55 -15.89
CA GLY A 160 0.19 -2.30 -16.16
C GLY A 160 0.61 -1.55 -14.88
N PHE A 161 0.67 -2.21 -13.72
CA PHE A 161 1.16 -1.60 -12.50
C PHE A 161 2.69 -1.58 -12.50
N ILE A 162 3.27 -0.44 -12.11
CA ILE A 162 4.72 -0.26 -12.07
C ILE A 162 5.32 -0.84 -10.79
N ILE A 163 6.61 -1.17 -10.86
CA ILE A 163 7.49 -1.35 -9.70
C ILE A 163 8.57 -0.28 -9.77
N VAL A 164 8.52 0.63 -8.81
CA VAL A 164 9.56 1.66 -8.68
C VAL A 164 10.91 0.99 -8.39
N GLY A 165 11.94 1.42 -9.09
CA GLY A 165 13.29 0.85 -9.02
C GLY A 165 13.53 -0.37 -9.93
N GLN A 166 12.47 -0.93 -10.54
CA GLN A 166 12.59 -1.96 -11.56
C GLN A 166 12.16 -1.42 -12.94
N ASP A 167 11.00 -0.77 -13.01
CA ASP A 167 10.47 -0.15 -14.23
C ASP A 167 10.86 1.33 -14.31
N THR A 168 11.43 1.89 -13.26
CA THR A 168 11.87 3.29 -13.16
C THR A 168 13.30 3.36 -12.64
N ASP A 169 14.01 4.42 -13.00
CA ASP A 169 15.40 4.68 -12.61
C ASP A 169 15.61 6.09 -12.03
N ALA A 170 14.52 6.70 -11.52
CA ALA A 170 14.47 8.06 -11.02
C ALA A 170 14.71 9.15 -12.08
N THR A 171 14.59 8.83 -13.37
CA THR A 171 14.64 9.81 -14.49
C THR A 171 13.28 9.98 -15.17
N LEU A 172 12.25 9.28 -14.69
CA LEU A 172 10.91 9.29 -15.28
C LEU A 172 9.96 10.17 -14.46
N THR A 173 9.16 10.95 -15.18
CA THR A 173 8.06 11.74 -14.62
C THR A 173 6.77 10.92 -14.56
N PRO A 174 5.73 11.36 -13.83
CA PRO A 174 4.40 10.74 -13.89
C PRO A 174 3.82 10.68 -15.30
N ILE A 175 4.15 11.64 -16.16
CA ILE A 175 3.69 11.69 -17.57
C ILE A 175 4.33 10.56 -18.36
N ASP A 176 5.63 10.33 -18.21
CA ASP A 176 6.33 9.23 -18.89
C ASP A 176 5.75 7.86 -18.50
N LEU A 177 5.26 7.73 -17.27
CA LEU A 177 4.64 6.54 -16.74
C LEU A 177 3.13 6.43 -17.09
N GLN A 178 2.56 7.38 -17.83
CA GLN A 178 1.12 7.48 -18.10
C GLN A 178 0.26 7.57 -16.82
N MET A 179 0.81 8.20 -15.80
CA MET A 179 0.21 8.36 -14.47
C MET A 179 -0.07 9.83 -14.13
N ASP A 180 -0.20 10.69 -15.13
CA ASP A 180 -0.55 12.10 -14.99
C ASP A 180 -1.89 12.32 -14.28
N TRP A 181 -2.80 11.35 -14.36
CA TRP A 181 -4.07 11.36 -13.64
C TRP A 181 -3.93 11.32 -12.11
N ILE A 182 -2.79 10.86 -11.56
CA ILE A 182 -2.48 10.89 -10.12
C ILE A 182 -2.01 12.29 -9.70
N ALA A 183 -1.28 12.98 -10.59
CA ALA A 183 -0.81 14.32 -10.35
C ALA A 183 -1.96 15.31 -10.51
N VAL A 184 -2.61 15.65 -9.40
CA VAL A 184 -3.70 16.64 -9.37
C VAL A 184 -3.11 18.06 -9.53
N SER A 185 -2.59 18.34 -10.71
CA SER A 185 -1.80 19.52 -11.04
C SER A 185 -2.51 20.85 -10.79
N TYR A 186 -3.83 20.84 -10.85
CA TYR A 186 -4.65 22.06 -10.62
C TYR A 186 -4.89 22.37 -9.14
N THR A 187 -4.56 21.46 -8.21
CA THR A 187 -4.80 21.69 -6.77
C THR A 187 -3.53 21.80 -5.93
N HIS A 188 -2.41 21.21 -6.37
CA HIS A 188 -1.20 21.11 -5.56
C HIS A 188 0.11 21.38 -6.27
N LEU A 189 0.13 21.36 -7.58
CA LEU A 189 1.32 21.67 -8.35
C LEU A 189 1.21 23.10 -8.90
N THR A 190 1.71 24.06 -8.16
CA THR A 190 2.40 25.16 -8.82
C THR A 190 3.73 24.59 -9.34
N LEU A 191 3.67 23.74 -10.35
CA LEU A 191 4.85 23.49 -11.16
C LEU A 191 5.28 24.86 -11.66
N PRO A 192 6.55 25.27 -11.48
CA PRO A 192 7.04 26.41 -12.19
C PRO A 192 6.78 26.12 -13.66
N THR A 193 5.90 26.89 -14.26
CA THR A 193 5.63 26.92 -15.71
C THR A 193 6.88 27.38 -16.43
N ARG A 194 7.93 26.61 -16.36
CA ARG A 194 9.16 26.76 -17.11
C ARG A 194 9.44 25.52 -17.92
N LEU A 195 8.44 25.14 -18.69
CA LEU A 195 8.64 24.23 -19.83
C LEU A 195 7.53 24.53 -20.84
N LEU A 196 7.69 25.61 -21.55
CA LEU A 196 7.27 25.80 -22.94
C LEU A 196 8.33 26.63 -23.62
#